data_4a7b402f6133a0f5e77bb26d5a3f7b7f
#
_entry.id   4a7b402f6133a0f5e77bb26d5a3f7b7f
#
_cell.length_a   1.000
_cell.length_b   1.000
_cell.length_c   1.000
_cell.angle_alpha   90.00
_cell.angle_beta   90.00
_cell.angle_gamma   90.00
#
_symmetry.space_group_name_H-M   'P 1'
#
loop_
_entity.id
_entity.type
_entity.pdbx_description
1 polymer ?
#
loop_
_entity_poly.entity_id
_entity_poly.type
_entity_poly.pdbx_seq_one_letter_code
_entity_poly.pdbx_strand_id
1 'polypeptide(L)'
;MSVGSLSSGARRSRQERTGNLLTTAQAATVARLALANVEREFPNKLDHVMAGTTDVAPPRALHPAFFGSFDWHSCVHAHWLLARILRLQADVVEAALIRGTLESHLSAANVAAEVEYFRRPESRTFERSYGWAWLLKLAAELGQWSDVDAQRWSRNLAPLAQAVAGAYLDWLPDATYPIRHGVHSNTAFALAFAHDYAGSCAATALGELVVAKAREWYLGDIDAPARWEPSGADFFSPTLIEADLMRRILDPSEFPDWLARFLPGIERREPRTLFSPAVVSNRSDPYIVHLDGLNLSRAWCWRAIAGALPRDDRRATIATAAADAHRAAGMIGVASGEYVGDHWLATFAVLALTT
;
A
#
# COMPACT_ATOMS: atom_id res chain seq x y z
N MET A 1 10.97 42.17 -10.30
CA MET A 1 11.50 41.14 -11.21
C MET A 1 10.92 39.81 -10.80
N SER A 2 10.13 39.26 -11.70
CA SER A 2 9.26 38.07 -11.49
C SER A 2 10.10 36.80 -11.41
N VAL A 3 9.98 36.04 -10.33
CA VAL A 3 10.53 34.69 -10.24
C VAL A 3 9.41 33.72 -10.62
N GLY A 4 9.58 33.11 -11.81
CA GLY A 4 8.57 32.37 -12.49
C GLY A 4 8.21 31.01 -11.85
N SER A 5 6.93 30.73 -11.85
CA SER A 5 6.29 29.44 -11.54
C SER A 5 6.53 28.44 -12.69
N LEU A 6 7.57 27.63 -12.62
CA LEU A 6 7.87 26.56 -13.61
C LEU A 6 7.87 25.12 -13.06
N SER A 7 7.42 24.91 -11.80
CA SER A 7 7.52 23.57 -11.20
C SER A 7 6.25 22.70 -11.21
N SER A 8 5.06 23.25 -11.50
CA SER A 8 3.81 22.50 -11.42
C SER A 8 3.48 21.68 -12.69
N GLY A 9 3.91 22.13 -13.86
CA GLY A 9 3.65 21.46 -15.13
C GLY A 9 4.44 20.15 -15.33
N ALA A 10 5.69 20.10 -14.86
CA ALA A 10 6.56 18.95 -15.01
C ALA A 10 6.14 17.75 -14.12
N ARG A 11 5.53 18.02 -12.95
CA ARG A 11 5.01 16.97 -12.07
C ARG A 11 3.75 16.31 -12.60
N ARG A 12 2.80 17.06 -13.18
CA ARG A 12 1.59 16.52 -13.81
C ARG A 12 1.88 15.60 -14.99
N SER A 13 2.81 15.95 -15.87
CA SER A 13 3.15 15.14 -17.05
C SER A 13 3.83 13.82 -16.72
N ARG A 14 4.36 13.64 -15.50
CA ARG A 14 5.00 12.39 -15.04
C ARG A 14 3.97 11.40 -14.49
N GLN A 15 2.90 11.90 -13.85
CA GLN A 15 1.83 11.07 -13.28
C GLN A 15 0.87 10.50 -14.35
N GLU A 16 0.77 11.15 -15.50
CA GLU A 16 -0.05 10.69 -16.64
C GLU A 16 0.60 9.57 -17.48
N ARG A 17 1.84 9.16 -17.17
CA ARG A 17 2.59 8.15 -17.95
C ARG A 17 2.52 6.73 -17.40
N THR A 18 2.07 6.53 -16.17
CA THR A 18 1.70 5.20 -15.67
C THR A 18 0.26 4.96 -16.08
N GLY A 19 0.05 4.35 -17.25
CA GLY A 19 -1.28 4.13 -17.79
C GLY A 19 -2.12 3.26 -16.85
N ASN A 20 -3.30 3.74 -16.47
CA ASN A 20 -4.30 2.92 -15.78
C ASN A 20 -4.62 1.69 -16.67
N LEU A 21 -4.22 0.51 -16.20
CA LEU A 21 -4.44 -0.77 -16.88
C LEU A 21 -5.73 -1.46 -16.43
N LEU A 22 -6.46 -0.87 -15.47
CA LEU A 22 -7.68 -1.42 -14.89
C LEU A 22 -8.84 -1.26 -15.87
N THR A 23 -9.33 -2.36 -16.42
CA THR A 23 -10.54 -2.37 -17.26
C THR A 23 -11.80 -2.23 -16.40
N THR A 24 -12.91 -1.75 -17.00
CA THR A 24 -14.21 -1.63 -16.31
C THR A 24 -14.71 -2.98 -15.78
N ALA A 25 -14.50 -4.07 -16.51
CA ALA A 25 -14.87 -5.42 -16.05
C ALA A 25 -14.05 -5.86 -14.83
N GLN A 26 -12.75 -5.59 -14.84
CA GLN A 26 -11.89 -5.87 -13.69
C GLN A 26 -12.27 -5.01 -12.49
N ALA A 27 -12.53 -3.71 -12.69
CA ALA A 27 -12.97 -2.80 -11.65
C ALA A 27 -14.25 -3.30 -10.97
N ALA A 28 -15.26 -3.69 -11.75
CA ALA A 28 -16.50 -4.26 -11.22
C ALA A 28 -16.26 -5.56 -10.42
N THR A 29 -15.39 -6.44 -10.92
CA THR A 29 -15.07 -7.71 -10.24
C THR A 29 -14.40 -7.47 -8.88
N VAL A 30 -13.34 -6.66 -8.82
CA VAL A 30 -12.62 -6.41 -7.57
C VAL A 30 -13.44 -5.53 -6.60
N ALA A 31 -14.33 -4.66 -7.11
CA ALA A 31 -15.27 -3.92 -6.28
C ALA A 31 -16.25 -4.85 -5.56
N ARG A 32 -16.84 -5.82 -6.27
CA ARG A 32 -17.72 -6.83 -5.66
C ARG A 32 -17.04 -7.64 -4.59
N LEU A 33 -15.78 -8.07 -4.84
CA LEU A 33 -14.98 -8.78 -3.83
C LEU A 33 -14.78 -7.93 -2.57
N ALA A 34 -14.37 -6.67 -2.73
CA ALA A 34 -14.18 -5.78 -1.60
C ALA A 34 -15.47 -5.51 -0.83
N LEU A 35 -16.58 -5.21 -1.53
CA LEU A 35 -17.89 -4.99 -0.91
C LEU A 35 -18.38 -6.21 -0.13
N ALA A 36 -18.18 -7.43 -0.66
CA ALA A 36 -18.57 -8.66 0.03
C ALA A 36 -17.76 -8.90 1.32
N ASN A 37 -16.53 -8.35 1.38
CA ASN A 37 -15.63 -8.59 2.51
C ASN A 37 -15.70 -7.49 3.58
N VAL A 38 -15.82 -6.21 3.24
CA VAL A 38 -15.81 -5.11 4.22
C VAL A 38 -16.96 -5.17 5.23
N GLU A 39 -18.06 -5.81 4.87
CA GLU A 39 -19.23 -6.05 5.76
C GLU A 39 -19.17 -7.40 6.47
N ARG A 40 -18.23 -8.25 6.13
CA ARG A 40 -18.10 -9.60 6.68
C ARG A 40 -17.29 -9.56 7.97
N GLU A 41 -17.99 -9.57 9.10
CA GLU A 41 -17.36 -9.50 10.43
C GLU A 41 -16.56 -10.75 10.81
N PHE A 42 -17.01 -11.96 10.38
CA PHE A 42 -16.37 -13.24 10.74
C PHE A 42 -16.11 -14.13 9.52
N PRO A 43 -15.01 -14.94 9.53
CA PRO A 43 -13.98 -15.03 10.58
C PRO A 43 -13.13 -13.76 10.65
N ASN A 44 -12.62 -13.43 11.86
CA ASN A 44 -11.79 -12.23 12.07
C ASN A 44 -10.63 -12.53 13.01
N LYS A 45 -9.48 -11.95 12.70
CA LYS A 45 -8.27 -11.97 13.52
C LYS A 45 -8.08 -10.59 14.13
N LEU A 46 -8.51 -10.41 15.36
CA LEU A 46 -8.26 -9.18 16.12
C LEU A 46 -6.80 -9.08 16.56
N ASP A 47 -6.18 -7.94 16.30
CA ASP A 47 -4.91 -7.54 16.92
C ASP A 47 -5.22 -6.69 18.17
N HIS A 48 -5.87 -7.30 19.16
CA HIS A 48 -6.43 -6.65 20.34
C HIS A 48 -5.72 -7.09 21.62
N VAL A 49 -5.03 -6.15 22.27
CA VAL A 49 -4.43 -6.38 23.59
C VAL A 49 -5.47 -6.07 24.67
N MET A 50 -5.81 -7.07 25.46
CA MET A 50 -6.76 -6.95 26.58
C MET A 50 -6.05 -6.53 27.86
N ALA A 51 -6.47 -5.42 28.48
CA ALA A 51 -6.02 -4.99 29.79
C ALA A 51 -6.75 -5.75 30.93
N GLY A 52 -7.91 -6.35 30.63
CA GLY A 52 -8.71 -7.11 31.58
C GLY A 52 -9.86 -7.86 30.92
N THR A 53 -10.63 -8.59 31.72
CA THR A 53 -11.74 -9.43 31.25
C THR A 53 -12.89 -8.63 30.62
N THR A 54 -13.01 -7.35 30.95
CA THR A 54 -14.03 -6.44 30.38
C THR A 54 -13.67 -5.92 28.99
N ASP A 55 -12.44 -6.17 28.50
CA ASP A 55 -12.01 -5.75 27.17
C ASP A 55 -12.44 -6.71 26.05
N VAL A 56 -13.06 -7.83 26.40
CA VAL A 56 -13.56 -8.79 25.41
C VAL A 56 -14.74 -8.18 24.67
N ALA A 57 -14.56 -7.88 23.38
CA ALA A 57 -15.61 -7.35 22.52
C ALA A 57 -15.46 -7.85 21.08
N PRO A 58 -16.58 -7.94 20.31
CA PRO A 58 -16.52 -8.35 18.91
C PRO A 58 -15.89 -7.25 18.03
N PRO A 59 -15.40 -7.62 16.81
CA PRO A 59 -14.75 -6.69 15.90
C PRO A 59 -15.51 -5.40 15.65
N ARG A 60 -16.81 -5.47 15.36
CA ARG A 60 -17.65 -4.30 15.08
C ARG A 60 -17.79 -3.35 16.27
N ALA A 61 -17.71 -3.86 17.49
CA ALA A 61 -17.79 -3.02 18.68
C ALA A 61 -16.46 -2.28 18.94
N LEU A 62 -15.33 -2.91 18.62
CA LEU A 62 -13.99 -2.32 18.76
C LEU A 62 -13.64 -1.39 17.59
N HIS A 63 -14.03 -1.77 16.38
CA HIS A 63 -13.65 -1.15 15.12
C HIS A 63 -14.85 -0.88 14.21
N PRO A 64 -15.75 0.04 14.58
CA PRO A 64 -17.01 0.24 13.83
C PRO A 64 -16.80 0.76 12.41
N ALA A 65 -15.66 1.37 12.09
CA ALA A 65 -15.30 1.75 10.73
C ALA A 65 -14.66 0.61 9.94
N PHE A 66 -13.90 -0.28 10.60
CA PHE A 66 -13.03 -1.26 9.93
C PHE A 66 -13.14 -2.67 10.54
N PHE A 67 -14.36 -3.12 10.82
CA PHE A 67 -14.66 -4.40 11.47
C PHE A 67 -14.65 -5.60 10.53
N GLY A 68 -14.80 -5.38 9.22
CA GLY A 68 -14.98 -6.44 8.23
C GLY A 68 -13.66 -7.02 7.72
N SER A 69 -13.77 -7.85 6.67
CA SER A 69 -12.65 -8.62 6.13
C SER A 69 -12.11 -9.61 7.17
N PHE A 70 -10.81 -9.98 7.10
CA PHE A 70 -10.23 -10.93 8.06
C PHE A 70 -9.57 -10.22 9.26
N ASP A 71 -9.11 -8.99 9.04
CA ASP A 71 -8.44 -8.16 10.03
C ASP A 71 -8.61 -6.67 9.72
N TRP A 72 -8.20 -5.81 10.65
CA TRP A 72 -8.37 -4.37 10.52
C TRP A 72 -7.70 -3.80 9.27
N HIS A 73 -6.44 -4.15 9.01
CA HIS A 73 -5.73 -3.62 7.85
C HIS A 73 -6.31 -4.07 6.52
N SER A 74 -6.80 -5.31 6.41
CA SER A 74 -7.45 -5.76 5.16
C SER A 74 -8.77 -5.04 4.92
N CYS A 75 -9.50 -4.68 5.97
CA CYS A 75 -10.67 -3.83 5.86
C CYS A 75 -10.30 -2.41 5.40
N VAL A 76 -9.27 -1.79 5.99
CA VAL A 76 -8.78 -0.46 5.61
C VAL A 76 -8.35 -0.40 4.14
N HIS A 77 -7.55 -1.36 3.69
CA HIS A 77 -7.09 -1.31 2.30
C HIS A 77 -8.18 -1.71 1.29
N ALA A 78 -9.20 -2.47 1.70
CA ALA A 78 -10.39 -2.67 0.88
C ALA A 78 -11.20 -1.37 0.72
N HIS A 79 -11.28 -0.52 1.75
CA HIS A 79 -11.85 0.83 1.63
C HIS A 79 -11.05 1.70 0.67
N TRP A 80 -9.69 1.64 0.72
CA TRP A 80 -8.86 2.30 -0.27
C TRP A 80 -9.15 1.82 -1.69
N LEU A 81 -9.27 0.51 -1.90
CA LEU A 81 -9.63 -0.09 -3.19
C LEU A 81 -10.96 0.48 -3.70
N LEU A 82 -12.01 0.49 -2.85
CA LEU A 82 -13.33 1.02 -3.21
C LEU A 82 -13.26 2.51 -3.59
N ALA A 83 -12.59 3.33 -2.79
CA ALA A 83 -12.37 4.75 -3.09
C ALA A 83 -11.60 4.95 -4.40
N ARG A 84 -10.55 4.16 -4.62
CA ARG A 84 -9.71 4.22 -5.82
C ARG A 84 -10.48 3.87 -7.08
N ILE A 85 -11.29 2.80 -7.05
CA ILE A 85 -12.14 2.41 -8.18
C ILE A 85 -13.13 3.52 -8.51
N LEU A 86 -13.85 4.01 -7.51
CA LEU A 86 -14.87 5.03 -7.71
C LEU A 86 -14.28 6.35 -8.25
N ARG A 87 -13.06 6.70 -7.83
CA ARG A 87 -12.33 7.87 -8.34
C ARG A 87 -11.89 7.70 -9.79
N LEU A 88 -11.46 6.49 -10.19
CA LEU A 88 -10.96 6.23 -11.55
C LEU A 88 -12.06 5.87 -12.54
N GLN A 89 -13.15 5.29 -12.07
CA GLN A 89 -14.26 4.77 -12.88
C GLN A 89 -15.59 5.07 -12.18
N ALA A 90 -16.01 6.34 -12.20
CA ALA A 90 -17.20 6.83 -11.52
C ALA A 90 -18.49 6.12 -11.94
N ASP A 91 -18.52 5.56 -13.16
CA ASP A 91 -19.68 4.86 -13.77
C ASP A 91 -19.65 3.34 -13.56
N VAL A 92 -18.77 2.82 -12.67
CA VAL A 92 -18.77 1.38 -12.34
C VAL A 92 -20.16 0.97 -11.81
N VAL A 93 -20.62 -0.23 -12.18
CA VAL A 93 -21.98 -0.71 -11.84
C VAL A 93 -22.23 -0.67 -10.33
N GLU A 94 -21.23 -0.91 -9.53
CA GLU A 94 -21.27 -0.93 -8.07
C GLU A 94 -21.17 0.47 -7.43
N ALA A 95 -21.10 1.57 -8.19
CA ALA A 95 -20.82 2.92 -7.68
C ALA A 95 -21.74 3.36 -6.54
N ALA A 96 -23.04 3.13 -6.67
CA ALA A 96 -24.01 3.48 -5.63
C ALA A 96 -23.78 2.68 -4.34
N LEU A 97 -23.48 1.39 -4.46
CA LEU A 97 -23.22 0.52 -3.30
C LEU A 97 -21.89 0.90 -2.63
N ILE A 98 -20.86 1.18 -3.41
CA ILE A 98 -19.56 1.67 -2.89
C ILE A 98 -19.77 2.96 -2.08
N ARG A 99 -20.52 3.94 -2.62
CA ARG A 99 -20.80 5.20 -1.92
C ARG A 99 -21.54 4.95 -0.60
N GLY A 100 -22.56 4.08 -0.60
CA GLY A 100 -23.32 3.73 0.60
C GLY A 100 -22.43 3.09 1.68
N THR A 101 -21.56 2.17 1.30
CA THR A 101 -20.60 1.52 2.21
C THR A 101 -19.61 2.52 2.79
N LEU A 102 -18.95 3.35 1.95
CA LEU A 102 -18.01 4.36 2.42
C LEU A 102 -18.70 5.39 3.33
N GLU A 103 -19.93 5.81 3.03
CA GLU A 103 -20.70 6.74 3.86
C GLU A 103 -21.01 6.16 5.24
N SER A 104 -21.45 4.90 5.29
CA SER A 104 -21.78 4.21 6.53
C SER A 104 -20.55 4.00 7.42
N HIS A 105 -19.45 3.50 6.83
CA HIS A 105 -18.27 3.11 7.59
C HIS A 105 -17.43 4.34 8.01
N LEU A 106 -17.23 5.30 7.11
CA LEU A 106 -16.41 6.50 7.37
C LEU A 106 -17.25 7.64 7.98
N SER A 107 -18.28 7.32 8.75
CA SER A 107 -19.04 8.31 9.52
C SER A 107 -18.15 8.91 10.62
N ALA A 108 -18.41 10.18 10.99
CA ALA A 108 -17.65 10.86 12.05
C ALA A 108 -17.70 10.10 13.38
N ALA A 109 -18.84 9.44 13.69
CA ALA A 109 -19.01 8.67 14.93
C ALA A 109 -18.14 7.41 14.93
N ASN A 110 -18.12 6.64 13.83
CA ASN A 110 -17.31 5.43 13.72
C ASN A 110 -15.80 5.77 13.77
N VAL A 111 -15.37 6.81 13.06
CA VAL A 111 -13.97 7.24 13.08
C VAL A 111 -13.56 7.76 14.45
N ALA A 112 -14.44 8.44 15.19
CA ALA A 112 -14.15 8.86 16.56
C ALA A 112 -13.90 7.66 17.49
N ALA A 113 -14.68 6.57 17.34
CA ALA A 113 -14.46 5.34 18.11
C ALA A 113 -13.09 4.68 17.75
N GLU A 114 -12.72 4.67 16.47
CA GLU A 114 -11.38 4.18 16.05
C GLU A 114 -10.26 5.04 16.68
N VAL A 115 -10.41 6.37 16.74
CA VAL A 115 -9.44 7.25 17.37
C VAL A 115 -9.31 6.96 18.87
N GLU A 116 -10.43 6.74 19.57
CA GLU A 116 -10.41 6.37 20.99
C GLU A 116 -9.71 5.03 21.22
N TYR A 117 -10.01 4.03 20.36
CA TYR A 117 -9.32 2.74 20.41
C TYR A 117 -7.81 2.90 20.18
N PHE A 118 -7.42 3.67 19.17
CA PHE A 118 -6.01 3.90 18.83
C PHE A 118 -5.22 4.62 19.94
N ARG A 119 -5.89 5.43 20.76
CA ARG A 119 -5.28 6.16 21.89
C ARG A 119 -5.11 5.35 23.16
N ARG A 120 -5.64 4.13 23.23
CA ARG A 120 -5.47 3.27 24.39
C ARG A 120 -3.98 2.99 24.62
N PRO A 121 -3.49 2.93 25.88
CA PRO A 121 -2.11 2.57 26.17
C PRO A 121 -1.69 1.23 25.56
N GLU A 122 -2.61 0.25 25.54
CA GLU A 122 -2.41 -1.10 25.02
C GLU A 122 -2.34 -1.13 23.49
N SER A 123 -2.83 -0.08 22.78
CA SER A 123 -2.87 0.01 21.33
C SER A 123 -1.61 0.64 20.71
N ARG A 124 -0.55 0.90 21.46
CA ARG A 124 0.67 1.57 20.96
C ARG A 124 1.34 0.88 19.79
N THR A 125 1.18 -0.42 19.65
CA THR A 125 1.73 -1.21 18.52
C THR A 125 0.65 -1.76 17.60
N PHE A 126 -0.62 -1.41 17.86
CA PHE A 126 -1.74 -1.87 17.06
C PHE A 126 -1.51 -1.52 15.58
N GLU A 127 -1.52 -2.56 14.73
CA GLU A 127 -1.36 -2.45 13.27
C GLU A 127 -0.06 -1.78 12.77
N ARG A 128 0.95 -1.63 13.65
CA ARG A 128 2.25 -1.04 13.28
C ARG A 128 3.07 -2.04 12.47
N SER A 129 3.53 -1.73 11.30
CA SER A 129 3.44 -0.46 10.55
C SER A 129 2.53 -0.56 9.31
N TYR A 130 2.04 -1.76 9.00
CA TYR A 130 1.33 -2.09 7.77
C TYR A 130 -0.07 -1.45 7.70
N GLY A 131 -0.88 -1.66 8.73
CA GLY A 131 -2.20 -1.05 8.83
C GLY A 131 -2.12 0.47 8.86
N TRP A 132 -1.13 1.03 9.56
CA TRP A 132 -0.86 2.48 9.55
C TRP A 132 -0.61 3.01 8.14
N ALA A 133 0.21 2.30 7.37
CA ALA A 133 0.53 2.67 5.99
C ALA A 133 -0.71 2.69 5.10
N TRP A 134 -1.55 1.66 5.20
CA TRP A 134 -2.78 1.58 4.43
C TRP A 134 -3.81 2.64 4.82
N LEU A 135 -3.93 2.98 6.11
CA LEU A 135 -4.80 4.06 6.55
C LEU A 135 -4.35 5.42 5.98
N LEU A 136 -3.05 5.70 6.02
CA LEU A 136 -2.51 6.90 5.40
C LEU A 136 -2.70 6.90 3.87
N LYS A 137 -2.62 5.74 3.22
CA LYS A 137 -2.89 5.60 1.79
C LYS A 137 -4.35 5.90 1.46
N LEU A 138 -5.31 5.42 2.27
CA LEU A 138 -6.73 5.74 2.15
C LEU A 138 -6.98 7.24 2.34
N ALA A 139 -6.39 7.85 3.38
CA ALA A 139 -6.52 9.28 3.64
C ALA A 139 -5.97 10.13 2.49
N ALA A 140 -4.83 9.76 1.92
CA ALA A 140 -4.25 10.42 0.75
C ALA A 140 -5.14 10.30 -0.49
N GLU A 141 -5.75 9.15 -0.73
CA GLU A 141 -6.68 8.94 -1.86
C GLU A 141 -7.91 9.85 -1.77
N LEU A 142 -8.54 9.87 -0.59
CA LEU A 142 -9.73 10.70 -0.34
C LEU A 142 -9.39 12.19 -0.39
N GLY A 143 -8.26 12.60 0.18
CA GLY A 143 -7.83 14.00 0.22
C GLY A 143 -7.52 14.60 -1.16
N GLN A 144 -7.07 13.78 -2.10
CA GLN A 144 -6.77 14.19 -3.48
C GLN A 144 -7.99 14.16 -4.41
N TRP A 145 -9.13 13.71 -3.95
CA TRP A 145 -10.33 13.55 -4.77
C TRP A 145 -11.32 14.68 -4.52
N SER A 146 -11.65 15.46 -5.55
CA SER A 146 -12.50 16.67 -5.47
C SER A 146 -14.01 16.37 -5.39
N ASP A 147 -14.43 15.10 -5.39
CA ASP A 147 -15.84 14.67 -5.21
C ASP A 147 -16.36 15.12 -3.82
N VAL A 148 -17.62 15.55 -3.75
CA VAL A 148 -18.22 16.10 -2.52
C VAL A 148 -18.31 15.08 -1.39
N ASP A 149 -18.61 13.82 -1.71
CA ASP A 149 -18.67 12.74 -0.73
C ASP A 149 -17.26 12.37 -0.25
N ALA A 150 -16.30 12.26 -1.18
CA ALA A 150 -14.91 12.00 -0.85
C ALA A 150 -14.33 13.07 0.09
N GLN A 151 -14.64 14.33 -0.14
CA GLN A 151 -14.21 15.43 0.74
C GLN A 151 -14.86 15.34 2.13
N ARG A 152 -16.09 14.86 2.25
CA ARG A 152 -16.73 14.59 3.54
C ARG A 152 -16.05 13.43 4.26
N TRP A 153 -15.83 12.30 3.59
CA TRP A 153 -15.12 11.15 4.16
C TRP A 153 -13.69 11.49 4.55
N SER A 154 -13.00 12.28 3.74
CA SER A 154 -11.66 12.78 4.05
C SER A 154 -11.64 13.58 5.35
N ARG A 155 -12.60 14.52 5.54
CA ARG A 155 -12.71 15.28 6.80
C ARG A 155 -13.01 14.38 7.99
N ASN A 156 -13.90 13.39 7.81
CA ASN A 156 -14.22 12.46 8.88
C ASN A 156 -13.01 11.59 9.27
N LEU A 157 -12.24 11.11 8.29
CA LEU A 157 -11.07 10.26 8.50
C LEU A 157 -9.85 11.00 9.05
N ALA A 158 -9.78 12.32 8.84
CA ALA A 158 -8.62 13.13 9.20
C ALA A 158 -8.13 12.97 10.65
N PRO A 159 -8.99 12.89 11.70
CA PRO A 159 -8.51 12.71 13.07
C PRO A 159 -7.76 11.40 13.28
N LEU A 160 -8.20 10.31 12.65
CA LEU A 160 -7.51 9.01 12.74
C LEU A 160 -6.20 9.03 11.96
N ALA A 161 -6.19 9.61 10.75
CA ALA A 161 -4.97 9.77 9.97
C ALA A 161 -3.91 10.63 10.70
N GLN A 162 -4.34 11.68 11.41
CA GLN A 162 -3.47 12.50 12.24
C GLN A 162 -2.92 11.73 13.44
N ALA A 163 -3.74 10.89 14.11
CA ALA A 163 -3.29 10.04 15.20
C ALA A 163 -2.23 9.04 14.73
N VAL A 164 -2.43 8.42 13.57
CA VAL A 164 -1.43 7.52 12.96
C VAL A 164 -0.16 8.27 12.56
N ALA A 165 -0.28 9.46 11.95
CA ALA A 165 0.89 10.29 11.63
C ALA A 165 1.67 10.68 12.89
N GLY A 166 0.99 11.01 13.98
CA GLY A 166 1.59 11.23 15.31
C GLY A 166 2.33 10.00 15.82
N ALA A 167 1.74 8.81 15.69
CA ALA A 167 2.40 7.56 16.10
C ALA A 167 3.69 7.27 15.31
N TYR A 168 3.77 7.64 14.02
CA TYR A 168 5.04 7.60 13.27
C TYR A 168 6.07 8.60 13.82
N LEU A 169 5.65 9.82 14.16
CA LEU A 169 6.54 10.84 14.74
C LEU A 169 7.10 10.42 16.11
N ASP A 170 6.31 9.68 16.88
CA ASP A 170 6.73 9.16 18.18
C ASP A 170 7.64 7.91 18.04
N TRP A 171 7.36 7.05 17.05
CA TRP A 171 8.07 5.77 16.92
C TRP A 171 9.39 5.85 16.14
N LEU A 172 9.40 6.56 15.00
CA LEU A 172 10.55 6.53 14.09
C LEU A 172 11.85 7.07 14.69
N PRO A 173 11.86 8.10 15.59
CA PRO A 173 13.07 8.56 16.22
C PRO A 173 13.78 7.47 17.03
N ASP A 174 13.01 6.60 17.70
CA ASP A 174 13.55 5.51 18.53
C ASP A 174 13.92 4.26 17.73
N ALA A 175 13.46 4.16 16.47
CA ALA A 175 13.75 3.02 15.62
C ALA A 175 15.20 3.07 15.12
N THR A 176 16.04 2.15 15.66
CA THR A 176 17.46 2.06 15.29
C THR A 176 17.67 1.36 13.96
N TYR A 177 16.90 0.32 13.67
CA TYR A 177 17.05 -0.51 12.48
C TYR A 177 15.74 -0.66 11.72
N PRO A 178 15.76 -0.70 10.38
CA PRO A 178 14.58 -1.02 9.58
C PRO A 178 14.27 -2.52 9.63
N ILE A 179 13.00 -2.86 9.55
CA ILE A 179 12.54 -4.24 9.35
C ILE A 179 12.48 -4.51 7.85
N ARG A 180 13.25 -5.52 7.36
CA ARG A 180 13.49 -5.78 5.93
C ARG A 180 12.88 -7.10 5.43
N HIS A 181 11.94 -7.72 6.13
CA HIS A 181 11.29 -8.95 5.64
C HIS A 181 10.11 -8.66 4.71
N GLY A 182 9.65 -9.69 3.99
CA GLY A 182 8.61 -9.58 2.96
C GLY A 182 7.17 -9.64 3.45
N VAL A 183 6.91 -9.32 4.75
CA VAL A 183 5.58 -9.39 5.36
C VAL A 183 5.21 -8.07 6.06
N HIS A 184 4.07 -8.03 6.77
CA HIS A 184 3.39 -6.83 7.31
C HIS A 184 4.29 -5.76 7.93
N SER A 185 5.30 -6.11 8.72
CA SER A 185 6.12 -5.10 9.42
C SER A 185 7.21 -4.45 8.55
N ASN A 186 7.22 -4.68 7.22
CA ASN A 186 8.23 -4.10 6.33
C ASN A 186 8.25 -2.57 6.41
N THR A 187 9.41 -2.03 6.87
CA THR A 187 9.53 -0.59 7.11
C THR A 187 9.55 0.22 5.80
N ALA A 188 10.18 -0.28 4.74
CA ALA A 188 10.25 0.45 3.48
C ALA A 188 8.85 0.62 2.84
N PHE A 189 7.99 -0.40 2.90
CA PHE A 189 6.59 -0.29 2.50
C PHE A 189 5.86 0.78 3.32
N ALA A 190 6.00 0.73 4.63
CA ALA A 190 5.33 1.66 5.52
C ALA A 190 5.75 3.12 5.26
N LEU A 191 7.06 3.37 5.10
CA LEU A 191 7.59 4.69 4.80
C LEU A 191 7.17 5.20 3.41
N ALA A 192 7.03 4.31 2.41
CA ALA A 192 6.59 4.72 1.07
C ALA A 192 5.19 5.34 1.10
N PHE A 193 4.24 4.73 1.81
CA PHE A 193 2.88 5.26 1.91
C PHE A 193 2.76 6.45 2.87
N ALA A 194 3.55 6.47 3.95
CA ALA A 194 3.65 7.65 4.82
C ALA A 194 4.21 8.87 4.06
N HIS A 195 5.20 8.68 3.17
CA HIS A 195 5.72 9.71 2.29
C HIS A 195 4.67 10.23 1.31
N ASP A 196 3.93 9.32 0.63
CA ASP A 196 2.85 9.68 -0.29
C ASP A 196 1.77 10.53 0.43
N TYR A 197 1.39 10.14 1.66
CA TYR A 197 0.44 10.88 2.49
C TYR A 197 0.99 12.26 2.87
N ALA A 198 2.22 12.33 3.35
CA ALA A 198 2.83 13.59 3.78
C ALA A 198 2.86 14.63 2.64
N GLY A 199 3.16 14.18 1.42
CA GLY A 199 3.17 15.05 0.23
C GLY A 199 1.77 15.49 -0.22
N SER A 200 0.73 14.69 0.01
CA SER A 200 -0.65 14.98 -0.41
C SER A 200 -1.47 15.73 0.62
N CYS A 201 -1.18 15.57 1.90
CA CYS A 201 -1.94 16.14 3.02
C CYS A 201 -1.16 17.20 3.80
N ALA A 202 -0.05 17.71 3.25
CA ALA A 202 0.80 18.74 3.84
C ALA A 202 1.31 18.40 5.26
N ALA A 203 1.53 17.12 5.56
CA ALA A 203 2.10 16.64 6.82
C ALA A 203 3.63 16.78 6.82
N THR A 204 4.14 18.01 6.80
CA THR A 204 5.55 18.34 6.55
C THR A 204 6.50 17.63 7.52
N ALA A 205 6.23 17.67 8.83
CA ALA A 205 7.09 17.04 9.84
C ALA A 205 7.23 15.53 9.62
N LEU A 206 6.13 14.84 9.25
CA LEU A 206 6.18 13.40 8.91
C LEU A 206 7.02 13.18 7.64
N GLY A 207 6.81 14.01 6.61
CA GLY A 207 7.56 13.90 5.36
C GLY A 207 9.07 14.06 5.56
N GLU A 208 9.49 15.06 6.32
CA GLU A 208 10.90 15.31 6.66
C GLU A 208 11.51 14.13 7.43
N LEU A 209 10.80 13.62 8.45
CA LEU A 209 11.26 12.47 9.24
C LEU A 209 11.37 11.20 8.40
N VAL A 210 10.39 10.93 7.53
CA VAL A 210 10.41 9.78 6.61
C VAL A 210 11.61 9.85 5.66
N VAL A 211 11.86 11.03 5.07
CA VAL A 211 13.03 11.25 4.18
C VAL A 211 14.33 11.03 4.95
N ALA A 212 14.45 11.59 6.15
CA ALA A 212 15.64 11.45 6.99
C ALA A 212 15.92 9.96 7.32
N LYS A 213 14.91 9.22 7.81
CA LYS A 213 15.05 7.81 8.17
C LYS A 213 15.27 6.90 6.95
N ALA A 214 14.63 7.17 5.83
CA ALA A 214 14.87 6.41 4.61
C ALA A 214 16.31 6.60 4.09
N ARG A 215 16.84 7.81 4.12
CA ARG A 215 18.24 8.06 3.75
C ARG A 215 19.21 7.45 4.77
N GLU A 216 18.95 7.55 6.07
CA GLU A 216 19.75 6.94 7.14
C GLU A 216 19.89 5.43 6.93
N TRP A 217 18.79 4.72 6.63
CA TRP A 217 18.77 3.27 6.59
C TRP A 217 19.13 2.63 5.25
N TYR A 218 18.82 3.31 4.14
CA TYR A 218 18.81 2.67 2.82
C TYR A 218 19.75 3.33 1.79
N LEU A 219 20.23 4.56 2.04
CA LEU A 219 21.06 5.25 1.06
C LEU A 219 22.40 4.53 0.80
N GLY A 220 22.95 3.93 1.86
CA GLY A 220 24.23 3.21 1.82
C GLY A 220 24.13 1.76 1.36
N ASP A 221 22.95 1.25 1.08
CA ASP A 221 22.77 -0.17 0.72
C ASP A 221 23.29 -0.46 -0.68
N ILE A 222 24.03 -1.56 -0.79
CA ILE A 222 24.64 -2.05 -2.02
C ILE A 222 24.46 -3.57 -2.13
N ASP A 223 24.37 -4.08 -3.36
CA ASP A 223 24.28 -5.52 -3.67
C ASP A 223 23.27 -6.26 -2.80
N ALA A 224 22.02 -5.82 -2.88
CA ALA A 224 20.93 -6.37 -2.07
C ALA A 224 20.85 -7.90 -2.16
N PRO A 225 20.63 -8.62 -1.04
CA PRO A 225 20.65 -10.09 -0.98
C PRO A 225 19.43 -10.75 -1.63
N ALA A 226 18.99 -10.24 -2.78
CA ALA A 226 17.80 -10.65 -3.52
C ALA A 226 17.80 -12.13 -3.96
N ARG A 227 18.95 -12.80 -3.92
CA ARG A 227 19.07 -14.23 -4.26
C ARG A 227 18.32 -15.15 -3.30
N TRP A 228 17.95 -14.67 -2.12
CA TRP A 228 17.20 -15.44 -1.13
C TRP A 228 15.68 -15.26 -1.24
N GLU A 229 15.25 -14.34 -2.10
CA GLU A 229 13.83 -14.15 -2.38
C GLU A 229 13.32 -15.17 -3.43
N PRO A 230 12.06 -15.64 -3.27
CA PRO A 230 11.13 -15.31 -2.20
C PRO A 230 11.36 -16.17 -0.94
N SER A 231 10.98 -15.67 0.24
CA SER A 231 10.68 -16.49 1.41
C SER A 231 9.27 -17.08 1.28
N GLY A 232 9.00 -18.16 2.03
CA GLY A 232 7.81 -19.01 1.81
C GLY A 232 6.46 -18.34 2.05
N ALA A 233 6.42 -17.20 2.75
CA ALA A 233 5.19 -16.47 3.06
C ALA A 233 5.29 -14.97 2.70
N ASP A 234 6.24 -14.60 1.84
CA ASP A 234 6.40 -13.21 1.41
C ASP A 234 5.21 -12.78 0.54
N PHE A 235 4.71 -11.58 0.77
CA PHE A 235 3.82 -10.85 -0.14
C PHE A 235 4.44 -9.52 -0.60
N PHE A 236 5.62 -9.17 -0.08
CA PHE A 236 6.52 -8.16 -0.60
C PHE A 236 7.86 -8.77 -0.98
N SER A 237 8.50 -8.23 -2.00
CA SER A 237 9.94 -8.39 -2.19
C SER A 237 10.65 -7.36 -1.32
N PRO A 238 11.39 -7.74 -0.26
CA PRO A 238 12.17 -6.79 0.54
C PRO A 238 13.02 -5.86 -0.31
N THR A 239 13.69 -6.42 -1.30
CA THR A 239 14.55 -5.67 -2.22
C THR A 239 13.76 -4.67 -3.09
N LEU A 240 12.68 -5.11 -3.73
CA LEU A 240 11.94 -4.22 -4.65
C LEU A 240 11.13 -3.15 -3.91
N ILE A 241 10.62 -3.45 -2.73
CA ILE A 241 9.91 -2.48 -1.89
C ILE A 241 10.85 -1.38 -1.40
N GLU A 242 12.10 -1.73 -1.08
CA GLU A 242 13.12 -0.75 -0.74
C GLU A 242 13.45 0.15 -1.94
N ALA A 243 13.62 -0.43 -3.13
CA ALA A 243 13.82 0.36 -4.34
C ALA A 243 12.61 1.24 -4.68
N ASP A 244 11.39 0.77 -4.41
CA ASP A 244 10.16 1.55 -4.59
C ASP A 244 10.05 2.71 -3.59
N LEU A 245 10.53 2.56 -2.36
CA LEU A 245 10.71 3.67 -1.44
C LEU A 245 11.76 4.65 -1.96
N MET A 246 12.98 4.16 -2.25
CA MET A 246 14.11 5.04 -2.57
C MET A 246 13.90 5.87 -3.84
N ARG A 247 13.15 5.39 -4.84
CA ARG A 247 12.76 6.21 -6.00
C ARG A 247 11.85 7.41 -5.64
N ARG A 248 11.18 7.38 -4.47
CA ARG A 248 10.37 8.51 -3.96
C ARG A 248 11.23 9.51 -3.20
N ILE A 249 12.26 9.01 -2.54
CA ILE A 249 13.12 9.77 -1.62
C ILE A 249 14.26 10.47 -2.34
N LEU A 250 14.87 9.80 -3.32
CA LEU A 250 16.00 10.31 -4.06
C LEU A 250 15.55 11.24 -5.19
N ASP A 251 16.40 12.22 -5.50
CA ASP A 251 16.21 13.00 -6.71
C ASP A 251 16.23 12.10 -7.95
N PRO A 252 15.47 12.46 -9.01
CA PRO A 252 15.45 11.68 -10.24
C PRO A 252 16.83 11.46 -10.88
N SER A 253 17.78 12.31 -10.61
CA SER A 253 19.18 12.17 -11.07
C SER A 253 20.02 11.24 -10.19
N GLU A 254 19.67 11.07 -8.90
CA GLU A 254 20.39 10.20 -7.96
C GLU A 254 19.95 8.74 -8.04
N PHE A 255 18.64 8.51 -8.28
CA PHE A 255 18.05 7.17 -8.23
C PHE A 255 18.68 6.14 -9.18
N PRO A 256 18.98 6.44 -10.45
CA PRO A 256 19.58 5.47 -11.38
C PRO A 256 20.93 4.94 -10.92
N ASP A 257 21.78 5.78 -10.33
CA ASP A 257 23.10 5.42 -9.82
C ASP A 257 23.00 4.65 -8.50
N TRP A 258 22.10 5.04 -7.62
CA TRP A 258 21.79 4.27 -6.41
C TRP A 258 21.31 2.87 -6.77
N LEU A 259 20.33 2.75 -7.70
CA LEU A 259 19.79 1.46 -8.13
C LEU A 259 20.86 0.57 -8.78
N ALA A 260 21.82 1.15 -9.50
CA ALA A 260 22.91 0.39 -10.11
C ALA A 260 23.83 -0.26 -9.05
N ARG A 261 24.04 0.40 -7.91
CA ARG A 261 24.81 -0.18 -6.79
C ARG A 261 23.98 -1.17 -5.98
N PHE A 262 22.70 -0.86 -5.77
CA PHE A 262 21.78 -1.66 -4.97
C PHE A 262 21.41 -2.99 -5.66
N LEU A 263 21.17 -2.96 -6.97
CA LEU A 263 20.82 -4.13 -7.81
C LEU A 263 21.69 -4.20 -9.06
N PRO A 264 22.98 -4.53 -8.93
CA PRO A 264 23.93 -4.50 -10.05
C PRO A 264 23.64 -5.56 -11.14
N GLY A 265 22.79 -6.54 -10.84
CA GLY A 265 22.44 -7.63 -11.75
C GLY A 265 21.26 -7.38 -12.69
N ILE A 266 20.58 -6.21 -12.65
CA ILE A 266 19.32 -5.97 -13.40
C ILE A 266 19.52 -6.25 -14.90
N GLU A 267 20.57 -5.74 -15.53
CA GLU A 267 20.79 -5.93 -16.97
C GLU A 267 21.00 -7.39 -17.38
N ARG A 268 21.51 -8.22 -16.45
CA ARG A 268 21.69 -9.67 -16.64
C ARG A 268 20.51 -10.48 -16.16
N ARG A 269 19.46 -9.81 -15.62
CA ARG A 269 18.30 -10.44 -14.95
C ARG A 269 18.72 -11.35 -13.80
N GLU A 270 19.62 -10.85 -12.96
CA GLU A 270 20.14 -11.55 -11.78
C GLU A 270 19.80 -10.80 -10.49
N PRO A 271 19.47 -11.55 -9.41
CA PRO A 271 19.26 -13.00 -9.38
C PRO A 271 17.97 -13.39 -10.13
N ARG A 272 17.99 -14.53 -10.82
CA ARG A 272 16.87 -15.00 -11.65
C ARG A 272 15.54 -15.06 -10.89
N THR A 273 15.58 -15.38 -9.60
CA THR A 273 14.40 -15.49 -8.73
C THR A 273 13.64 -14.16 -8.57
N LEU A 274 14.31 -13.03 -8.72
CA LEU A 274 13.68 -11.72 -8.66
C LEU A 274 12.89 -11.36 -9.94
N PHE A 275 13.29 -11.93 -11.07
CA PHE A 275 12.68 -11.69 -12.38
C PHE A 275 11.68 -12.77 -12.81
N SER A 276 11.65 -13.91 -12.11
CA SER A 276 10.71 -15.00 -12.37
C SER A 276 9.56 -14.92 -11.37
N PRO A 277 8.29 -15.00 -11.83
CA PRO A 277 7.16 -15.06 -10.91
C PRO A 277 7.27 -16.20 -9.91
N ALA A 278 6.86 -15.94 -8.68
CA ALA A 278 6.76 -16.95 -7.64
C ALA A 278 5.66 -17.96 -7.99
N VAL A 279 5.93 -19.25 -7.71
CA VAL A 279 4.99 -20.34 -7.96
C VAL A 279 4.12 -20.53 -6.72
N VAL A 280 2.80 -20.48 -6.89
CA VAL A 280 1.81 -20.70 -5.83
C VAL A 280 1.30 -22.13 -5.95
N SER A 281 1.75 -23.01 -5.07
CA SER A 281 1.44 -24.46 -5.13
C SER A 281 0.08 -24.81 -4.51
N ASN A 282 -0.42 -23.99 -3.58
CA ASN A 282 -1.70 -24.21 -2.90
C ASN A 282 -2.34 -22.87 -2.50
N ARG A 283 -3.44 -22.47 -3.17
CA ARG A 283 -4.14 -21.22 -2.90
C ARG A 283 -5.10 -21.27 -1.71
N SER A 284 -5.39 -22.45 -1.18
CA SER A 284 -6.20 -22.61 0.05
C SER A 284 -5.36 -22.51 1.33
N ASP A 285 -4.02 -22.56 1.23
CA ASP A 285 -3.13 -22.34 2.36
C ASP A 285 -2.93 -20.83 2.60
N PRO A 286 -3.18 -20.32 3.84
CA PRO A 286 -3.15 -18.90 4.15
C PRO A 286 -1.77 -18.25 4.05
N TYR A 287 -0.69 -19.02 4.06
CA TYR A 287 0.66 -18.51 3.89
C TYR A 287 1.15 -18.64 2.45
N ILE A 288 0.87 -19.77 1.78
CA ILE A 288 1.31 -19.99 0.40
C ILE A 288 0.62 -19.03 -0.57
N VAL A 289 -0.65 -18.67 -0.34
CA VAL A 289 -1.38 -17.70 -1.16
C VAL A 289 -0.75 -16.30 -1.13
N HIS A 290 0.06 -15.97 -0.13
CA HIS A 290 0.84 -14.74 -0.08
C HIS A 290 1.72 -14.55 -1.31
N LEU A 291 2.19 -15.63 -1.94
CA LEU A 291 3.01 -15.56 -3.14
C LEU A 291 2.26 -15.01 -4.39
N ASP A 292 0.93 -15.09 -4.45
CA ASP A 292 0.14 -14.33 -5.44
C ASP A 292 0.24 -12.81 -5.17
N GLY A 293 0.16 -12.40 -3.90
CA GLY A 293 0.40 -11.02 -3.48
C GLY A 293 1.83 -10.56 -3.76
N LEU A 294 2.82 -11.42 -3.56
CA LEU A 294 4.21 -11.15 -3.92
C LEU A 294 4.35 -10.86 -5.43
N ASN A 295 3.69 -11.65 -6.28
CA ASN A 295 3.69 -11.39 -7.71
C ASN A 295 3.08 -10.02 -8.04
N LEU A 296 1.95 -9.67 -7.43
CA LEU A 296 1.34 -8.35 -7.62
C LEU A 296 2.21 -7.20 -7.08
N SER A 297 2.83 -7.37 -5.90
CA SER A 297 3.71 -6.35 -5.33
C SER A 297 5.00 -6.16 -6.14
N ARG A 298 5.60 -7.22 -6.62
CA ARG A 298 6.73 -7.14 -7.55
C ARG A 298 6.33 -6.43 -8.85
N ALA A 299 5.11 -6.66 -9.35
CA ALA A 299 4.62 -6.00 -10.56
C ALA A 299 4.57 -4.47 -10.41
N TRP A 300 3.98 -3.93 -9.32
CA TRP A 300 3.95 -2.47 -9.13
C TRP A 300 5.34 -1.89 -8.86
N CYS A 301 6.19 -2.59 -8.09
CA CYS A 301 7.54 -2.12 -7.81
C CYS A 301 8.37 -2.03 -9.10
N TRP A 302 8.38 -3.09 -9.92
CA TRP A 302 9.11 -3.09 -11.19
C TRP A 302 8.58 -2.03 -12.16
N ARG A 303 7.27 -1.83 -12.25
CA ARG A 303 6.69 -0.78 -13.08
C ARG A 303 7.10 0.60 -12.60
N ALA A 304 7.06 0.84 -11.30
CA ALA A 304 7.44 2.10 -10.69
C ALA A 304 8.93 2.41 -10.85
N ILE A 305 9.79 1.39 -10.71
CA ILE A 305 11.23 1.48 -10.97
C ILE A 305 11.47 1.83 -12.45
N ALA A 306 10.81 1.15 -13.39
CA ALA A 306 10.91 1.44 -14.81
C ALA A 306 10.54 2.89 -15.13
N GLY A 307 9.45 3.41 -14.53
CA GLY A 307 9.01 4.79 -14.69
C GLY A 307 9.93 5.85 -14.08
N ALA A 308 10.78 5.47 -13.13
CA ALA A 308 11.75 6.35 -12.49
C ALA A 308 13.11 6.41 -13.21
N LEU A 309 13.39 5.46 -14.08
CA LEU A 309 14.62 5.43 -14.90
C LEU A 309 14.51 6.33 -16.14
N PRO A 310 15.64 6.82 -16.70
CA PRO A 310 15.67 7.48 -18.00
C PRO A 310 15.04 6.60 -19.09
N ARG A 311 14.49 7.22 -20.15
CA ARG A 311 13.78 6.49 -21.21
C ARG A 311 14.68 5.56 -22.03
N ASP A 312 15.94 5.93 -22.17
CA ASP A 312 16.99 5.21 -22.89
C ASP A 312 17.75 4.22 -22.00
N ASP A 313 17.44 4.16 -20.71
CA ASP A 313 18.02 3.20 -19.78
C ASP A 313 17.50 1.79 -20.08
N ARG A 314 18.41 0.88 -20.44
CA ARG A 314 18.09 -0.51 -20.75
C ARG A 314 17.37 -1.23 -19.61
N ARG A 315 17.67 -0.86 -18.35
CA ARG A 315 17.04 -1.42 -17.16
C ARG A 315 15.53 -1.13 -17.11
N ALA A 316 15.07 0.00 -17.68
CA ALA A 316 13.63 0.33 -17.75
C ALA A 316 12.84 -0.69 -18.59
N THR A 317 13.37 -1.11 -19.73
CA THR A 317 12.74 -2.14 -20.59
C THR A 317 12.69 -3.49 -19.86
N ILE A 318 13.77 -3.86 -19.17
CA ILE A 318 13.85 -5.12 -18.41
C ILE A 318 12.87 -5.11 -17.24
N ALA A 319 12.81 -4.01 -16.49
CA ALA A 319 11.88 -3.84 -15.37
C ALA A 319 10.40 -3.88 -15.84
N THR A 320 10.08 -3.26 -17.00
CA THR A 320 8.74 -3.31 -17.59
C THR A 320 8.34 -4.76 -17.94
N ALA A 321 9.23 -5.51 -18.58
CA ALA A 321 8.96 -6.90 -18.93
C ALA A 321 8.78 -7.79 -17.66
N ALA A 322 9.56 -7.54 -16.61
CA ALA A 322 9.40 -8.22 -15.33
C ALA A 322 8.06 -7.84 -14.67
N ALA A 323 7.68 -6.56 -14.69
CA ALA A 323 6.37 -6.10 -14.16
C ALA A 323 5.20 -6.84 -14.84
N ASP A 324 5.23 -6.95 -16.17
CA ASP A 324 4.15 -7.60 -16.92
C ASP A 324 4.09 -9.11 -16.63
N ALA A 325 5.23 -9.79 -16.51
CA ALA A 325 5.27 -11.22 -16.16
C ALA A 325 4.71 -11.48 -14.76
N HIS A 326 5.14 -10.70 -13.77
CA HIS A 326 4.67 -10.82 -12.39
C HIS A 326 3.18 -10.47 -12.27
N ARG A 327 2.71 -9.42 -12.94
CA ARG A 327 1.29 -9.05 -12.99
C ARG A 327 0.44 -10.18 -13.56
N ALA A 328 0.85 -10.74 -14.68
CA ALA A 328 0.10 -11.84 -15.30
C ALA A 328 -0.02 -13.05 -14.36
N ALA A 329 1.05 -13.39 -13.63
CA ALA A 329 1.05 -14.49 -12.67
C ALA A 329 0.17 -14.19 -11.44
N GLY A 330 0.30 -13.01 -10.83
CA GLY A 330 -0.46 -12.64 -9.63
C GLY A 330 -1.96 -12.48 -9.89
N MET A 331 -2.36 -12.04 -11.09
CA MET A 331 -3.78 -11.92 -11.47
C MET A 331 -4.52 -13.27 -11.50
N ILE A 332 -3.82 -14.39 -11.58
CA ILE A 332 -4.44 -15.73 -11.53
C ILE A 332 -5.09 -16.00 -10.17
N GLY A 333 -4.49 -15.50 -9.08
CA GLY A 333 -5.01 -15.66 -7.72
C GLY A 333 -6.17 -14.73 -7.38
N VAL A 334 -6.36 -13.66 -8.14
CA VAL A 334 -7.43 -12.68 -7.88
C VAL A 334 -8.78 -13.26 -8.32
N ALA A 335 -9.77 -13.23 -7.42
CA ALA A 335 -11.09 -13.83 -7.63
C ALA A 335 -11.06 -15.35 -7.83
N SER A 336 -10.19 -16.02 -7.10
CA SER A 336 -10.09 -17.50 -7.13
C SER A 336 -11.29 -18.21 -6.49
N GLY A 337 -12.10 -17.50 -5.71
CA GLY A 337 -13.18 -18.05 -4.88
C GLY A 337 -12.72 -18.52 -3.51
N GLU A 338 -11.43 -18.43 -3.21
CA GLU A 338 -10.85 -18.80 -1.91
C GLU A 338 -10.78 -17.54 -1.00
N TYR A 339 -11.58 -17.50 0.05
CA TYR A 339 -11.66 -16.35 0.97
C TYR A 339 -10.28 -15.92 1.53
N VAL A 340 -9.40 -16.88 1.73
CA VAL A 340 -8.04 -16.66 2.25
C VAL A 340 -7.22 -15.69 1.37
N GLY A 341 -7.47 -15.68 0.06
CA GLY A 341 -6.88 -14.73 -0.90
C GLY A 341 -7.83 -13.57 -1.22
N ASP A 342 -9.11 -13.86 -1.42
CA ASP A 342 -10.08 -12.91 -1.97
C ASP A 342 -10.30 -11.67 -1.09
N HIS A 343 -10.09 -11.76 0.24
CA HIS A 343 -10.28 -10.62 1.14
C HIS A 343 -9.18 -9.53 1.02
N TRP A 344 -8.06 -9.79 0.36
CA TRP A 344 -6.94 -8.84 0.26
C TRP A 344 -6.26 -8.73 -1.10
N LEU A 345 -6.16 -9.82 -1.90
CA LEU A 345 -5.47 -9.82 -3.20
C LEU A 345 -6.07 -8.82 -4.19
N ALA A 346 -7.38 -8.57 -4.12
CA ALA A 346 -8.04 -7.57 -4.95
C ALA A 346 -7.42 -6.18 -4.80
N THR A 347 -7.02 -5.80 -3.57
CA THR A 347 -6.36 -4.52 -3.32
C THR A 347 -4.98 -4.45 -3.96
N PHE A 348 -4.19 -5.51 -3.84
CA PHE A 348 -2.88 -5.61 -4.49
C PHE A 348 -2.99 -5.56 -6.01
N ALA A 349 -4.03 -6.19 -6.58
CA ALA A 349 -4.30 -6.12 -8.01
C ALA A 349 -4.61 -4.69 -8.46
N VAL A 350 -5.48 -3.97 -7.74
CA VAL A 350 -5.78 -2.56 -8.06
C VAL A 350 -4.53 -1.69 -7.96
N LEU A 351 -3.70 -1.88 -6.94
CA LEU A 351 -2.44 -1.16 -6.82
C LEU A 351 -1.52 -1.45 -8.02
N ALA A 352 -1.35 -2.72 -8.40
CA ALA A 352 -0.52 -3.10 -9.54
C ALA A 352 -1.04 -2.62 -10.90
N LEU A 353 -2.35 -2.40 -11.04
CA LEU A 353 -2.99 -1.95 -12.28
C LEU A 353 -3.10 -0.44 -12.39
N THR A 354 -2.98 0.31 -11.29
CA THR A 354 -3.24 1.76 -11.24
C THR A 354 -2.06 2.61 -10.75
N THR A 355 -0.88 1.98 -10.56
CA THR A 355 0.36 2.67 -10.12
C THR A 355 1.29 2.98 -11.29
#